data_f5aa6d1a9034c4936f8e17402db4187b
#
_entry.id   f5aa6d1a9034c4936f8e17402db4187b
#
_cell.length_a   1.000
_cell.length_b   1.000
_cell.length_c   1.000
_cell.angle_alpha   90.00
_cell.angle_beta   90.00
_cell.angle_gamma   90.00
#
_symmetry.space_group_name_H-M   'P 1'
#
loop_
_entity.id
_entity.type
_entity.pdbx_description
1 polymer ?
#
loop_
_entity_poly.entity_id
_entity_poly.type
_entity_poly.pdbx_seq_one_letter_code
_entity_poly.pdbx_strand_id
1 'polypeptide(L)'
;VPDVHALLERVVNINSGTSNHAGVREVGDIFVGRLAAMGFDANWVDVKPDVDRAGHVWATRAGSSGATGRKVFLIGHIDTVFEEGDAFDRFTREGSIARGPGIVDDKGGSVLLLSALEALHAVDGLDGAQITILLTGDEESVGRPIEAARSHMIEGARASDVVLSFERGFLLDGEPYGTVARRGSSGWTLTVEGKQAHSGRIFSEADGVGAINELSRIIYQFYDELAGEEFLTFNVGSMVGGTEVEYDPVTQSGTTFGRTNVIANRAIARGDLRTISQEQLARIRSGMSDIVGRSLPHTSATIEFRDGYPAMSPRDANYALLEEYSAVSQELGLGSVGALDPGLRGAGDIAFS
;
A
#
# COMPACT_ATOMS: atom_id res chain seq x y z
N VAL A 1 32.84 -7.34 1.54
CA VAL A 1 31.38 -7.36 1.64
C VAL A 1 30.95 -8.82 1.59
N PRO A 2 30.15 -9.31 2.54
CA PRO A 2 29.60 -10.65 2.47
C PRO A 2 28.93 -10.89 1.12
N ASP A 3 28.83 -12.15 0.69
CA ASP A 3 28.22 -12.47 -0.59
C ASP A 3 26.71 -12.09 -0.58
N VAL A 4 26.39 -10.95 -1.18
CA VAL A 4 25.04 -10.39 -1.28
C VAL A 4 24.10 -11.38 -1.99
N HIS A 5 24.63 -12.12 -2.97
CA HIS A 5 23.84 -13.10 -3.71
C HIS A 5 23.47 -14.30 -2.82
N ALA A 6 24.40 -14.79 -2.00
CA ALA A 6 24.10 -15.88 -1.07
C ALA A 6 23.08 -15.48 -0.01
N LEU A 7 23.13 -14.24 0.46
CA LEU A 7 22.10 -13.71 1.37
C LEU A 7 20.74 -13.63 0.69
N LEU A 8 20.68 -13.07 -0.52
CA LEU A 8 19.44 -12.97 -1.30
C LEU A 8 18.84 -14.36 -1.55
N GLU A 9 19.64 -15.31 -2.03
CA GLU A 9 19.19 -16.69 -2.23
C GLU A 9 18.64 -17.31 -0.94
N ARG A 10 19.32 -17.10 0.20
CA ARG A 10 18.90 -17.62 1.50
C ARG A 10 17.53 -17.08 1.90
N VAL A 11 17.32 -15.75 1.86
CA VAL A 11 16.05 -15.15 2.31
C VAL A 11 14.91 -15.40 1.32
N VAL A 12 15.19 -15.53 0.02
CA VAL A 12 14.18 -15.85 -0.99
C VAL A 12 13.68 -17.29 -0.84
N ASN A 13 14.55 -18.24 -0.47
CA ASN A 13 14.18 -19.64 -0.27
C ASN A 13 13.42 -19.93 1.04
N ILE A 14 13.28 -18.94 1.93
CA ILE A 14 12.37 -19.00 3.07
C ILE A 14 11.03 -18.45 2.62
N ASN A 15 9.96 -19.27 2.66
CA ASN A 15 8.62 -18.74 2.38
C ASN A 15 8.24 -17.74 3.48
N SER A 16 7.93 -16.52 3.10
CA SER A 16 7.44 -15.47 4.00
C SER A 16 6.18 -14.80 3.43
N GLY A 17 5.26 -15.59 2.89
CA GLY A 17 3.90 -15.11 2.64
C GLY A 17 3.35 -14.45 3.90
N THR A 18 2.60 -13.36 3.78
CA THR A 18 2.15 -12.56 4.94
C THR A 18 1.45 -13.41 6.01
N SER A 19 0.75 -14.46 5.62
CA SER A 19 0.06 -15.39 6.54
C SER A 19 1.00 -16.42 7.18
N ASN A 20 2.20 -16.62 6.64
CA ASN A 20 3.22 -17.51 7.21
C ASN A 20 4.07 -16.75 8.24
N HIS A 21 3.51 -16.51 9.43
CA HIS A 21 4.16 -15.76 10.49
C HIS A 21 5.53 -16.34 10.88
N ALA A 22 5.67 -17.67 10.85
CA ALA A 22 6.93 -18.34 11.20
C ALA A 22 8.02 -18.03 10.17
N GLY A 23 7.69 -18.09 8.88
CA GLY A 23 8.63 -17.77 7.82
C GLY A 23 9.00 -16.28 7.77
N VAL A 24 8.04 -15.38 8.00
CA VAL A 24 8.31 -13.95 8.13
C VAL A 24 9.31 -13.69 9.27
N ARG A 25 9.11 -14.33 10.44
CA ARG A 25 10.04 -14.22 11.58
C ARG A 25 11.42 -14.82 11.26
N GLU A 26 11.49 -15.96 10.58
CA GLU A 26 12.76 -16.58 10.19
C GLU A 26 13.58 -15.65 9.26
N VAL A 27 12.93 -15.00 8.30
CA VAL A 27 13.60 -13.97 7.47
C VAL A 27 14.04 -12.80 8.34
N GLY A 28 13.18 -12.29 9.21
CA GLY A 28 13.49 -11.17 10.10
C GLY A 28 14.66 -11.44 11.05
N ASP A 29 14.77 -12.64 11.60
CA ASP A 29 15.87 -13.03 12.51
C ASP A 29 17.24 -12.96 11.81
N ILE A 30 17.30 -13.21 10.50
CA ILE A 30 18.53 -13.05 9.71
C ILE A 30 18.94 -11.57 9.70
N PHE A 31 18.00 -10.65 9.48
CA PHE A 31 18.25 -9.21 9.47
C PHE A 31 18.63 -8.70 10.87
N VAL A 32 17.91 -9.10 11.91
CA VAL A 32 18.22 -8.76 13.31
C VAL A 32 19.65 -9.14 13.66
N GLY A 33 20.07 -10.37 13.36
CA GLY A 33 21.42 -10.84 13.66
C GLY A 33 22.50 -10.04 12.94
N ARG A 34 22.28 -9.66 11.68
CA ARG A 34 23.26 -8.90 10.90
C ARG A 34 23.32 -7.43 11.30
N LEU A 35 22.18 -6.83 11.63
CA LEU A 35 22.10 -5.44 12.14
C LEU A 35 22.79 -5.34 13.52
N ALA A 36 22.53 -6.30 14.40
CA ALA A 36 23.20 -6.37 15.71
C ALA A 36 24.73 -6.47 15.58
N ALA A 37 25.24 -7.22 14.60
CA ALA A 37 26.68 -7.33 14.32
C ALA A 37 27.33 -5.99 13.91
N MET A 38 26.55 -5.01 13.41
CA MET A 38 26.99 -3.66 13.08
C MET A 38 26.74 -2.64 14.22
N GLY A 39 26.36 -3.11 15.42
CA GLY A 39 26.13 -2.27 16.59
C GLY A 39 24.77 -1.58 16.62
N PHE A 40 23.79 -2.07 15.86
CA PHE A 40 22.40 -1.64 16.03
C PHE A 40 21.79 -2.35 17.25
N ASP A 41 20.95 -1.63 18.00
CA ASP A 41 19.98 -2.25 18.91
C ASP A 41 18.81 -2.74 18.04
N ALA A 42 18.89 -4.02 17.65
CA ALA A 42 18.01 -4.65 16.69
C ALA A 42 17.13 -5.71 17.37
N ASN A 43 15.83 -5.55 17.26
CA ASN A 43 14.85 -6.38 17.94
C ASN A 43 13.65 -6.67 17.04
N TRP A 44 12.96 -7.75 17.36
CA TRP A 44 11.62 -7.99 16.85
C TRP A 44 10.62 -7.17 17.67
N VAL A 45 9.71 -6.47 16.99
CA VAL A 45 8.61 -5.75 17.63
C VAL A 45 7.28 -6.34 17.15
N ASP A 46 6.44 -6.70 18.12
CA ASP A 46 5.12 -7.21 17.81
C ASP A 46 4.19 -6.03 17.46
N VAL A 47 3.29 -6.25 16.52
CA VAL A 47 2.15 -5.37 16.34
C VAL A 47 1.23 -5.47 17.57
N LYS A 48 0.33 -4.49 17.73
CA LYS A 48 -0.61 -4.51 18.86
C LYS A 48 -1.38 -5.83 18.91
N PRO A 49 -1.76 -6.31 20.12
CA PRO A 49 -2.33 -7.66 20.32
C PRO A 49 -3.55 -8.01 19.45
N ASP A 50 -4.27 -7.01 18.98
CA ASP A 50 -5.49 -7.21 18.17
C ASP A 50 -5.20 -7.37 16.66
N VAL A 51 -3.92 -7.30 16.26
CA VAL A 51 -3.49 -7.42 14.86
C VAL A 51 -2.83 -8.77 14.68
N ASP A 52 -3.49 -9.67 13.96
CA ASP A 52 -2.96 -11.01 13.64
C ASP A 52 -1.92 -10.94 12.52
N ARG A 53 -0.68 -10.61 12.88
CA ARG A 53 0.50 -10.53 11.98
C ARG A 53 1.77 -10.90 12.72
N ALA A 54 2.80 -11.25 11.95
CA ALA A 54 4.08 -11.70 12.49
C ALA A 54 4.80 -10.63 13.35
N GLY A 55 4.61 -9.35 13.05
CA GLY A 55 5.36 -8.24 13.62
C GLY A 55 6.42 -7.70 12.66
N HIS A 56 7.39 -6.95 13.20
CA HIS A 56 8.37 -6.21 12.39
C HIS A 56 9.79 -6.31 12.99
N VAL A 57 10.80 -6.14 12.16
CA VAL A 57 12.16 -5.87 12.63
C VAL A 57 12.30 -4.36 12.89
N TRP A 58 12.69 -3.99 14.10
CA TRP A 58 13.02 -2.63 14.48
C TRP A 58 14.47 -2.56 14.91
N ALA A 59 15.24 -1.64 14.35
CA ALA A 59 16.62 -1.47 14.74
C ALA A 59 16.99 0.01 14.83
N THR A 60 17.77 0.38 15.84
CA THR A 60 18.24 1.75 16.03
C THR A 60 19.75 1.78 16.26
N ARG A 61 20.41 2.79 15.72
CA ARG A 61 21.81 3.10 15.98
C ARG A 61 21.95 4.58 16.26
N ALA A 62 22.39 4.91 17.45
CA ALA A 62 22.75 6.28 17.79
C ALA A 62 24.08 6.65 17.09
N GLY A 63 24.17 7.86 16.57
CA GLY A 63 25.45 8.40 16.15
C GLY A 63 26.42 8.56 17.33
N SER A 64 27.71 8.76 17.03
CA SER A 64 28.72 9.08 18.04
C SER A 64 28.32 10.32 18.84
N SER A 65 28.82 10.46 20.08
CA SER A 65 28.53 11.61 20.95
C SER A 65 28.89 12.92 20.24
N GLY A 66 27.88 13.79 20.07
CA GLY A 66 28.01 15.05 19.32
C GLY A 66 27.67 14.96 17.83
N ALA A 67 27.16 13.82 17.35
CA ALA A 67 26.66 13.71 15.97
C ALA A 67 25.55 14.75 15.71
N THR A 68 25.74 15.58 14.69
CA THR A 68 24.80 16.62 14.25
C THR A 68 24.15 16.24 12.91
N GLY A 69 24.38 14.99 12.45
CA GLY A 69 23.84 14.49 11.19
C GLY A 69 22.32 14.32 11.23
N ARG A 70 21.70 14.25 10.04
CA ARG A 70 20.27 13.96 9.89
C ARG A 70 19.93 12.64 10.55
N LYS A 71 18.75 12.56 11.12
CA LYS A 71 18.14 11.32 11.56
C LYS A 71 17.47 10.65 10.36
N VAL A 72 17.93 9.47 10.03
CA VAL A 72 17.49 8.75 8.83
C VAL A 72 16.66 7.54 9.25
N PHE A 73 15.47 7.42 8.68
CA PHE A 73 14.62 6.25 8.83
C PHE A 73 14.60 5.46 7.53
N LEU A 74 15.05 4.21 7.60
CA LEU A 74 15.13 3.29 6.46
C LEU A 74 14.03 2.25 6.59
N ILE A 75 13.24 2.08 5.54
CA ILE A 75 12.12 1.14 5.56
C ILE A 75 12.16 0.19 4.38
N GLY A 76 11.67 -1.02 4.61
CA GLY A 76 11.41 -2.06 3.63
C GLY A 76 10.45 -3.08 4.22
N HIS A 77 10.18 -4.17 3.52
CA HIS A 77 9.39 -5.27 4.05
C HIS A 77 10.00 -6.63 3.74
N ILE A 78 9.60 -7.62 4.53
CA ILE A 78 10.16 -8.98 4.48
C ILE A 78 9.10 -10.06 4.22
N ASP A 79 7.83 -9.67 4.20
CA ASP A 79 6.75 -10.52 3.71
C ASP A 79 6.62 -10.47 2.18
N THR A 80 5.82 -11.35 1.63
CA THR A 80 5.54 -11.44 0.18
C THR A 80 4.09 -11.85 -0.05
N VAL A 81 3.57 -11.61 -1.25
CA VAL A 81 2.26 -12.12 -1.71
C VAL A 81 2.24 -13.65 -1.91
N PHE A 82 3.40 -14.33 -1.90
CA PHE A 82 3.52 -15.75 -2.21
C PHE A 82 3.37 -16.58 -0.93
N GLU A 83 2.20 -17.18 -0.76
CA GLU A 83 1.88 -18.00 0.42
C GLU A 83 2.47 -19.41 0.31
N GLU A 84 2.40 -20.19 1.41
CA GLU A 84 2.81 -21.59 1.39
C GLU A 84 2.01 -22.41 0.39
N GLY A 85 2.72 -23.14 -0.45
CA GLY A 85 2.11 -23.99 -1.50
C GLY A 85 2.02 -23.31 -2.87
N ASP A 86 2.41 -22.05 -3.00
CA ASP A 86 2.54 -21.42 -4.32
C ASP A 86 3.63 -22.10 -5.16
N ALA A 87 3.36 -22.20 -6.46
CA ALA A 87 4.31 -22.86 -7.40
C ALA A 87 5.59 -22.02 -7.62
N PHE A 88 5.55 -20.71 -7.38
CA PHE A 88 6.70 -19.82 -7.42
C PHE A 88 7.29 -19.68 -6.00
N ASP A 89 8.10 -20.66 -5.60
CA ASP A 89 8.47 -20.92 -4.22
C ASP A 89 9.97 -20.83 -3.92
N ARG A 90 10.84 -20.64 -4.94
CA ARG A 90 12.29 -20.71 -4.76
C ARG A 90 13.08 -19.75 -5.62
N PHE A 91 14.32 -19.49 -5.17
CA PHE A 91 15.31 -18.77 -5.95
C PHE A 91 15.83 -19.63 -7.10
N THR A 92 15.93 -19.01 -8.27
CA THR A 92 16.60 -19.58 -9.45
C THR A 92 17.48 -18.51 -10.11
N ARG A 93 18.58 -18.94 -10.71
CA ARG A 93 19.50 -18.04 -11.41
C ARG A 93 19.91 -18.61 -12.77
N GLU A 94 19.75 -17.79 -13.82
CA GLU A 94 20.19 -18.07 -15.17
C GLU A 94 21.07 -16.92 -15.67
N GLY A 95 22.38 -17.12 -15.66
CA GLY A 95 23.35 -16.08 -16.03
C GLY A 95 23.30 -14.88 -15.07
N SER A 96 22.92 -13.71 -15.59
CA SER A 96 22.77 -12.47 -14.83
C SER A 96 21.34 -12.24 -14.28
N ILE A 97 20.40 -13.12 -14.56
CA ILE A 97 19.01 -12.98 -14.16
C ILE A 97 18.74 -13.89 -12.97
N ALA A 98 18.21 -13.34 -11.88
CA ALA A 98 17.68 -14.09 -10.75
C ALA A 98 16.15 -13.95 -10.68
N ARG A 99 15.47 -15.05 -10.30
CA ARG A 99 14.02 -15.10 -10.10
C ARG A 99 13.72 -15.78 -8.78
N GLY A 100 12.68 -15.33 -8.09
CA GLY A 100 12.21 -15.92 -6.85
C GLY A 100 11.25 -14.99 -6.11
N PRO A 101 10.45 -15.53 -5.16
CA PRO A 101 9.48 -14.74 -4.39
C PRO A 101 10.16 -13.62 -3.60
N GLY A 102 9.67 -12.38 -3.77
CA GLY A 102 10.17 -11.21 -3.06
C GLY A 102 11.51 -10.64 -3.55
N ILE A 103 12.12 -11.14 -4.65
CA ILE A 103 13.38 -10.55 -5.17
C ILE A 103 13.20 -9.08 -5.53
N VAL A 104 12.06 -8.72 -6.09
CA VAL A 104 11.76 -7.35 -6.52
C VAL A 104 10.95 -6.61 -5.46
N ASP A 105 10.12 -7.34 -4.70
CA ASP A 105 9.14 -6.83 -3.75
C ASP A 105 9.07 -7.72 -2.50
N ASP A 106 9.78 -7.44 -1.39
CA ASP A 106 10.87 -6.42 -1.28
C ASP A 106 12.13 -6.99 -0.61
N LYS A 107 12.28 -8.35 -0.56
CA LYS A 107 13.47 -8.99 0.04
C LYS A 107 14.77 -8.50 -0.60
N GLY A 108 14.75 -8.25 -1.92
CA GLY A 108 15.92 -7.72 -2.62
C GLY A 108 16.27 -6.32 -2.20
N GLY A 109 15.29 -5.43 -2.03
CA GLY A 109 15.50 -4.08 -1.50
C GLY A 109 16.02 -4.10 -0.08
N SER A 110 15.42 -4.93 0.79
CA SER A 110 15.88 -5.13 2.17
C SER A 110 17.32 -5.69 2.25
N VAL A 111 17.71 -6.60 1.35
CA VAL A 111 19.09 -7.10 1.23
C VAL A 111 20.04 -6.00 0.74
N LEU A 112 19.64 -5.15 -0.20
CA LEU A 112 20.43 -4.01 -0.65
C LEU A 112 20.64 -2.98 0.47
N LEU A 113 19.58 -2.65 1.21
CA LEU A 113 19.66 -1.80 2.40
C LEU A 113 20.72 -2.32 3.39
N LEU A 114 20.62 -3.59 3.77
CA LEU A 114 21.54 -4.21 4.70
C LEU A 114 22.97 -4.18 4.16
N SER A 115 23.18 -4.52 2.88
CA SER A 115 24.49 -4.56 2.26
C SER A 115 25.15 -3.16 2.16
N ALA A 116 24.35 -2.13 1.93
CA ALA A 116 24.82 -0.75 1.96
C ALA A 116 25.31 -0.35 3.37
N LEU A 117 24.56 -0.73 4.41
CA LEU A 117 24.95 -0.48 5.79
C LEU A 117 26.22 -1.25 6.17
N GLU A 118 26.36 -2.51 5.73
CA GLU A 118 27.59 -3.29 5.95
C GLU A 118 28.81 -2.67 5.26
N ALA A 119 28.63 -2.15 4.06
CA ALA A 119 29.70 -1.46 3.35
C ALA A 119 30.13 -0.16 4.08
N LEU A 120 29.16 0.62 4.55
CA LEU A 120 29.42 1.82 5.36
C LEU A 120 30.08 1.47 6.69
N HIS A 121 29.62 0.43 7.38
CA HIS A 121 30.18 -0.05 8.64
C HIS A 121 31.66 -0.44 8.46
N ALA A 122 31.99 -1.12 7.38
CA ALA A 122 33.36 -1.58 7.09
C ALA A 122 34.39 -0.43 6.91
N VAL A 123 33.93 0.80 6.71
CA VAL A 123 34.75 2.01 6.53
C VAL A 123 34.46 3.08 7.60
N ASP A 124 33.87 2.69 8.73
CA ASP A 124 33.46 3.56 9.83
C ASP A 124 32.47 4.69 9.41
N GLY A 125 31.83 4.53 8.25
CA GLY A 125 30.92 5.50 7.66
C GLY A 125 29.60 5.69 8.38
N LEU A 126 29.28 4.82 9.37
CA LEU A 126 28.06 4.92 10.20
C LEU A 126 28.22 5.78 11.45
N ASP A 127 29.45 6.20 11.82
CA ASP A 127 29.72 6.80 13.13
C ASP A 127 29.04 8.14 13.38
N GLY A 128 28.82 8.92 12.35
CA GLY A 128 28.12 10.21 12.42
C GLY A 128 26.61 10.12 12.22
N ALA A 129 26.07 8.95 11.87
CA ALA A 129 24.69 8.79 11.45
C ALA A 129 23.78 8.32 12.61
N GLN A 130 22.59 8.91 12.72
CA GLN A 130 21.50 8.41 13.55
C GLN A 130 20.53 7.67 12.62
N ILE A 131 20.45 6.35 12.77
CA ILE A 131 19.70 5.51 11.85
C ILE A 131 18.66 4.70 12.62
N THR A 132 17.42 4.76 12.14
CA THR A 132 16.34 3.86 12.53
C THR A 132 15.97 3.00 11.31
N ILE A 133 15.66 1.72 11.52
CA ILE A 133 15.28 0.78 10.47
C ILE A 133 13.98 0.11 10.89
N LEU A 134 13.05 -0.01 9.95
CA LEU A 134 11.85 -0.84 10.10
C LEU A 134 11.71 -1.72 8.87
N LEU A 135 11.70 -3.04 9.09
CA LEU A 135 11.31 -3.99 8.05
C LEU A 135 9.97 -4.59 8.46
N THR A 136 8.92 -4.23 7.75
CA THR A 136 7.57 -4.70 8.07
C THR A 136 7.37 -6.15 7.61
N GLY A 137 6.57 -6.90 8.35
CA GLY A 137 6.25 -8.30 8.05
C GLY A 137 4.80 -8.46 7.58
N ASP A 138 4.16 -7.38 7.11
CA ASP A 138 2.77 -7.37 6.68
C ASP A 138 2.44 -6.26 5.66
N GLU A 139 3.41 -5.87 4.82
CA GLU A 139 3.18 -4.84 3.80
C GLU A 139 2.14 -5.30 2.79
N GLU A 140 2.28 -6.51 2.29
CA GLU A 140 1.46 -7.10 1.23
C GLU A 140 0.01 -7.37 1.66
N SER A 141 -0.19 -7.57 2.96
CA SER A 141 -1.52 -7.74 3.56
C SER A 141 -1.56 -7.11 4.94
N VAL A 142 -1.65 -5.77 4.96
CA VAL A 142 -1.59 -5.00 6.21
C VAL A 142 -2.63 -5.44 7.24
N GLY A 143 -2.16 -5.60 8.47
CA GLY A 143 -3.00 -5.92 9.61
C GLY A 143 -4.02 -4.82 9.92
N ARG A 144 -5.08 -5.17 10.63
CA ARG A 144 -6.16 -4.24 10.97
C ARG A 144 -6.35 -4.15 12.48
N PRO A 145 -6.63 -2.96 13.05
CA PRO A 145 -6.71 -1.63 12.39
C PRO A 145 -5.37 -1.16 11.83
N ILE A 146 -5.37 -0.48 10.69
CA ILE A 146 -4.15 -0.10 9.96
C ILE A 146 -3.25 0.84 10.77
N GLU A 147 -3.82 1.77 11.55
CA GLU A 147 -3.07 2.68 12.42
C GLU A 147 -2.33 1.91 13.53
N ALA A 148 -2.88 0.79 13.97
CA ALA A 148 -2.23 -0.07 14.95
C ALA A 148 -1.07 -0.85 14.31
N ALA A 149 -1.28 -1.41 13.11
CA ALA A 149 -0.26 -2.13 12.36
C ALA A 149 0.90 -1.22 11.94
N ARG A 150 0.64 0.06 11.66
CA ARG A 150 1.65 1.04 11.23
C ARG A 150 2.13 1.99 12.33
N SER A 151 1.81 1.72 13.61
CA SER A 151 2.19 2.60 14.71
C SER A 151 3.71 2.83 14.80
N HIS A 152 4.53 1.79 14.64
CA HIS A 152 5.99 1.92 14.65
C HIS A 152 6.52 2.71 13.44
N MET A 153 5.90 2.55 12.27
CA MET A 153 6.22 3.34 11.07
C MET A 153 6.01 4.82 11.31
N ILE A 154 4.82 5.18 11.82
CA ILE A 154 4.46 6.58 12.13
C ILE A 154 5.37 7.16 13.21
N GLU A 155 5.73 6.37 14.23
CA GLU A 155 6.65 6.78 15.29
C GLU A 155 8.04 7.06 14.73
N GLY A 156 8.60 6.14 13.95
CA GLY A 156 9.92 6.28 13.33
C GLY A 156 9.99 7.48 12.38
N ALA A 157 8.96 7.66 11.55
CA ALA A 157 8.87 8.80 10.65
C ALA A 157 8.86 10.15 11.39
N ARG A 158 8.06 10.28 12.44
CA ARG A 158 7.98 11.50 13.27
C ARG A 158 9.28 11.84 14.00
N ALA A 159 10.08 10.83 14.30
CA ALA A 159 11.36 10.99 15.00
C ALA A 159 12.53 11.30 14.06
N SER A 160 12.32 11.28 12.75
CA SER A 160 13.36 11.34 11.73
C SER A 160 13.25 12.60 10.84
N ASP A 161 14.37 13.00 10.25
CA ASP A 161 14.44 14.12 9.31
C ASP A 161 14.22 13.67 7.85
N VAL A 162 14.56 12.40 7.57
CA VAL A 162 14.50 11.78 6.24
C VAL A 162 13.98 10.35 6.37
N VAL A 163 13.09 9.94 5.47
CA VAL A 163 12.62 8.57 5.34
C VAL A 163 12.96 8.06 3.93
N LEU A 164 13.58 6.89 3.84
CA LEU A 164 13.91 6.24 2.58
C LEU A 164 13.32 4.82 2.56
N SER A 165 12.56 4.51 1.52
CA SER A 165 12.04 3.16 1.26
C SER A 165 12.88 2.46 0.19
N PHE A 166 13.18 1.20 0.43
CA PHE A 166 13.99 0.38 -0.46
C PHE A 166 13.15 -0.53 -1.37
N GLU A 167 11.88 -0.23 -1.51
CA GLU A 167 11.03 -0.91 -2.48
C GLU A 167 11.54 -0.75 -3.91
N ARG A 168 10.94 -1.55 -4.82
CA ARG A 168 11.26 -1.62 -6.23
C ARG A 168 11.63 -0.27 -6.86
N GLY A 169 12.85 -0.17 -7.40
CA GLY A 169 13.26 0.94 -8.26
C GLY A 169 12.62 0.89 -9.64
N PHE A 170 12.62 2.02 -10.34
CA PHE A 170 12.08 2.15 -11.69
C PHE A 170 13.17 2.50 -12.69
N LEU A 171 13.17 1.77 -13.80
CA LEU A 171 13.90 2.11 -15.00
C LEU A 171 12.87 2.32 -16.12
N LEU A 172 12.88 3.50 -16.74
CA LEU A 172 12.07 3.79 -17.92
C LEU A 172 13.04 4.14 -19.05
N ASP A 173 12.97 3.41 -20.13
CA ASP A 173 13.87 3.53 -21.28
C ASP A 173 15.37 3.45 -20.91
N GLY A 174 15.70 2.72 -19.85
CA GLY A 174 17.05 2.56 -19.33
C GLY A 174 17.49 3.62 -18.32
N GLU A 175 16.69 4.67 -18.10
CA GLU A 175 16.97 5.74 -17.15
C GLU A 175 16.37 5.46 -15.77
N PRO A 176 17.08 5.72 -14.65
CA PRO A 176 16.59 5.48 -13.31
C PRO A 176 15.65 6.58 -12.82
N TYR A 177 14.61 6.19 -12.08
CA TYR A 177 13.64 7.11 -11.48
C TYR A 177 13.44 6.82 -10.00
N GLY A 178 13.40 7.90 -9.21
CA GLY A 178 13.04 7.88 -7.79
C GLY A 178 11.57 8.23 -7.57
N THR A 179 10.93 7.55 -6.63
CA THR A 179 9.53 7.80 -6.25
C THR A 179 9.47 8.93 -5.23
N VAL A 180 8.89 10.07 -5.60
CA VAL A 180 8.72 11.25 -4.74
C VAL A 180 7.28 11.46 -4.28
N ALA A 181 6.33 10.70 -4.86
CA ALA A 181 4.93 10.72 -4.50
C ALA A 181 4.28 9.37 -4.85
N ARG A 182 3.24 9.00 -4.10
CA ARG A 182 2.46 7.75 -4.31
C ARG A 182 0.98 8.03 -4.09
N ARG A 183 0.14 7.50 -4.96
CA ARG A 183 -1.30 7.58 -4.75
C ARG A 183 -1.70 6.69 -3.58
N GLY A 184 -2.59 7.21 -2.72
CA GLY A 184 -3.24 6.44 -1.68
C GLY A 184 -4.23 5.43 -2.26
N SER A 185 -4.70 4.52 -1.40
CA SER A 185 -5.70 3.52 -1.73
C SER A 185 -6.75 3.48 -0.64
N SER A 186 -8.01 3.62 -1.00
CA SER A 186 -9.16 3.46 -0.10
C SER A 186 -10.30 2.75 -0.82
N GLY A 187 -11.23 2.18 -0.04
CA GLY A 187 -12.37 1.49 -0.58
C GLY A 187 -13.67 2.23 -0.30
N TRP A 188 -14.72 1.91 -1.07
CA TRP A 188 -16.07 2.36 -0.80
C TRP A 188 -17.09 1.25 -1.07
N THR A 189 -18.21 1.32 -0.35
CA THR A 189 -19.38 0.45 -0.55
C THR A 189 -20.61 1.32 -0.64
N LEU A 190 -21.34 1.20 -1.72
CA LEU A 190 -22.61 1.90 -1.98
C LEU A 190 -23.76 0.90 -1.88
N THR A 191 -24.68 1.13 -0.96
CA THR A 191 -25.91 0.34 -0.80
C THR A 191 -27.08 1.20 -1.17
N VAL A 192 -27.95 0.67 -2.04
CA VAL A 192 -29.17 1.35 -2.50
C VAL A 192 -30.36 0.46 -2.20
N GLU A 193 -31.37 1.05 -1.57
CA GLU A 193 -32.67 0.45 -1.34
C GLU A 193 -33.72 1.13 -2.21
N GLY A 194 -34.72 0.40 -2.64
CA GLY A 194 -35.83 0.89 -3.46
C GLY A 194 -37.14 0.18 -3.14
N LYS A 195 -38.23 0.70 -3.66
CA LYS A 195 -39.55 0.07 -3.48
C LYS A 195 -39.75 -1.08 -4.45
N GLN A 196 -40.06 -2.26 -3.93
CA GLN A 196 -40.44 -3.42 -4.73
C GLN A 196 -41.88 -3.28 -5.22
N ALA A 197 -42.11 -3.47 -6.51
CA ALA A 197 -43.43 -3.48 -7.14
C ALA A 197 -43.43 -4.24 -8.48
N HIS A 198 -44.57 -4.37 -9.12
CA HIS A 198 -44.63 -4.93 -10.48
C HIS A 198 -43.93 -3.99 -11.50
N SER A 199 -43.13 -4.54 -12.39
CA SER A 199 -42.32 -3.75 -13.35
C SER A 199 -43.12 -2.84 -14.27
N GLY A 200 -44.37 -3.19 -14.59
CA GLY A 200 -45.25 -2.31 -15.38
C GLY A 200 -45.61 -1.00 -14.67
N ARG A 201 -45.24 -0.81 -13.42
CA ARG A 201 -45.45 0.40 -12.63
C ARG A 201 -44.17 1.21 -12.39
N ILE A 202 -43.03 0.75 -12.94
CA ILE A 202 -41.77 1.46 -12.82
C ILE A 202 -41.89 2.87 -13.42
N PHE A 203 -41.19 3.83 -12.82
CA PHE A 203 -41.22 5.25 -13.14
C PHE A 203 -42.54 5.98 -12.81
N SER A 204 -43.49 5.29 -12.16
CA SER A 204 -44.67 5.98 -11.63
C SER A 204 -44.33 6.77 -10.37
N GLU A 205 -45.11 7.81 -10.08
CA GLU A 205 -45.00 8.59 -8.86
C GLU A 205 -45.13 7.70 -7.58
N ALA A 206 -45.90 6.61 -7.66
CA ALA A 206 -46.19 5.72 -6.55
C ALA A 206 -45.06 4.72 -6.24
N ASP A 207 -44.30 4.30 -7.26
CA ASP A 207 -43.34 3.17 -7.10
C ASP A 207 -41.87 3.53 -7.44
N GLY A 208 -41.64 4.67 -8.09
CA GLY A 208 -40.30 5.18 -8.35
C GLY A 208 -39.51 4.37 -9.38
N VAL A 209 -38.18 4.39 -9.24
CA VAL A 209 -37.25 3.85 -10.26
C VAL A 209 -36.63 2.50 -9.86
N GLY A 210 -36.69 2.10 -8.60
CA GLY A 210 -36.05 0.90 -8.06
C GLY A 210 -34.54 1.03 -7.86
N ALA A 211 -33.99 0.11 -7.05
CA ALA A 211 -32.63 0.23 -6.56
C ALA A 211 -31.56 0.12 -7.65
N ILE A 212 -31.73 -0.73 -8.66
CA ILE A 212 -30.74 -0.89 -9.74
C ILE A 212 -30.60 0.37 -10.58
N ASN A 213 -31.72 1.02 -10.93
CA ASN A 213 -31.67 2.24 -11.71
C ASN A 213 -31.07 3.40 -10.90
N GLU A 214 -31.38 3.49 -9.62
CA GLU A 214 -30.78 4.50 -8.74
C GLU A 214 -29.27 4.25 -8.54
N LEU A 215 -28.83 3.01 -8.34
CA LEU A 215 -27.40 2.67 -8.29
C LEU A 215 -26.69 3.10 -9.58
N SER A 216 -27.29 2.79 -10.73
CA SER A 216 -26.71 3.14 -12.04
C SER A 216 -26.60 4.65 -12.22
N ARG A 217 -27.61 5.43 -11.77
CA ARG A 217 -27.57 6.90 -11.78
C ARG A 217 -26.41 7.43 -10.92
N ILE A 218 -26.28 6.93 -9.68
CA ILE A 218 -25.24 7.37 -8.76
C ILE A 218 -23.84 7.10 -9.36
N ILE A 219 -23.61 5.88 -9.87
CA ILE A 219 -22.33 5.51 -10.51
C ILE A 219 -22.03 6.39 -11.71
N TYR A 220 -23.04 6.65 -12.55
CA TYR A 220 -22.87 7.56 -13.70
C TYR A 220 -22.52 8.99 -13.25
N GLN A 221 -23.16 9.49 -12.19
CA GLN A 221 -22.85 10.82 -11.65
C GLN A 221 -21.47 10.89 -11.00
N PHE A 222 -20.97 9.81 -10.38
CA PHE A 222 -19.57 9.78 -9.95
C PHE A 222 -18.62 10.03 -11.13
N TYR A 223 -18.87 9.36 -12.27
CA TYR A 223 -18.08 9.59 -13.47
C TYR A 223 -18.26 11.02 -14.02
N ASP A 224 -19.50 11.47 -14.17
CA ASP A 224 -19.84 12.74 -14.81
C ASP A 224 -19.36 13.97 -14.02
N GLU A 225 -19.47 13.92 -12.67
CA GLU A 225 -19.19 15.06 -11.81
C GLU A 225 -17.76 15.04 -11.19
N LEU A 226 -17.13 13.87 -11.06
CA LEU A 226 -15.88 13.74 -10.30
C LEU A 226 -14.69 13.24 -11.12
N ALA A 227 -14.89 12.61 -12.27
CA ALA A 227 -13.79 12.09 -13.07
C ALA A 227 -13.00 13.20 -13.78
N GLY A 228 -11.74 12.89 -14.14
CA GLY A 228 -10.90 13.78 -14.96
C GLY A 228 -9.94 14.67 -14.17
N GLU A 229 -9.96 14.61 -12.85
CA GLU A 229 -8.95 15.26 -12.02
C GLU A 229 -7.63 14.48 -12.07
N GLU A 230 -6.51 15.18 -12.08
CA GLU A 230 -5.18 14.59 -12.15
C GLU A 230 -4.92 13.68 -10.96
N PHE A 231 -4.35 12.50 -11.21
CA PHE A 231 -4.07 11.43 -10.24
C PHE A 231 -5.28 10.84 -9.50
N LEU A 232 -6.49 11.31 -9.81
CA LEU A 232 -7.72 10.73 -9.29
C LEU A 232 -8.13 9.52 -10.13
N THR A 233 -8.35 8.38 -9.48
CA THR A 233 -9.07 7.26 -10.09
C THR A 233 -10.02 6.65 -9.08
N PHE A 234 -11.19 6.25 -9.55
CA PHE A 234 -12.13 5.43 -8.81
C PHE A 234 -12.72 4.37 -9.74
N ASN A 235 -12.94 3.19 -9.21
CA ASN A 235 -13.41 2.05 -9.97
C ASN A 235 -14.60 1.40 -9.27
N VAL A 236 -15.54 0.89 -10.06
CA VAL A 236 -16.58 -0.03 -9.60
C VAL A 236 -16.07 -1.44 -9.85
N GLY A 237 -15.57 -2.10 -8.82
CA GLY A 237 -14.99 -3.45 -8.93
C GLY A 237 -16.03 -4.56 -9.00
N SER A 238 -17.18 -4.38 -8.31
CA SER A 238 -18.29 -5.33 -8.34
C SER A 238 -19.62 -4.66 -8.04
N MET A 239 -20.71 -5.23 -8.55
CA MET A 239 -22.08 -4.85 -8.20
C MET A 239 -23.02 -6.03 -8.26
N VAL A 240 -24.02 -6.03 -7.37
CA VAL A 240 -25.12 -6.99 -7.35
C VAL A 240 -26.44 -6.23 -7.13
N GLY A 241 -27.55 -6.72 -7.69
CA GLY A 241 -28.87 -6.08 -7.50
C GLY A 241 -30.03 -6.99 -7.87
N GLY A 242 -31.12 -6.89 -7.13
CA GLY A 242 -32.28 -7.75 -7.32
C GLY A 242 -33.36 -7.51 -6.29
N THR A 243 -34.25 -8.51 -6.14
CA THR A 243 -35.27 -8.57 -5.08
C THR A 243 -34.78 -9.32 -3.83
N GLU A 244 -33.77 -10.17 -4.01
CA GLU A 244 -33.06 -10.84 -2.93
C GLU A 244 -31.56 -10.63 -3.23
N VAL A 245 -30.83 -10.01 -2.32
CA VAL A 245 -29.42 -9.72 -2.47
C VAL A 245 -28.72 -10.13 -1.18
N GLU A 246 -27.88 -11.14 -1.29
CA GLU A 246 -26.93 -11.53 -0.25
C GLU A 246 -25.54 -10.99 -0.60
N TYR A 247 -24.86 -10.44 0.37
CA TYR A 247 -23.53 -9.90 0.18
C TYR A 247 -22.69 -10.15 1.44
N ASP A 248 -21.56 -10.82 1.24
CA ASP A 248 -20.56 -11.05 2.29
C ASP A 248 -19.41 -10.04 2.13
N PRO A 249 -19.23 -9.10 3.07
CA PRO A 249 -18.15 -8.11 3.01
C PRO A 249 -16.76 -8.69 3.25
N VAL A 250 -16.65 -9.89 3.85
CA VAL A 250 -15.37 -10.54 4.17
C VAL A 250 -14.81 -11.20 2.92
N THR A 251 -15.58 -12.08 2.29
CA THR A 251 -15.18 -12.76 1.06
C THR A 251 -15.35 -11.90 -0.18
N GLN A 252 -15.99 -10.72 -0.04
CA GLN A 252 -16.31 -9.79 -1.12
C GLN A 252 -17.14 -10.42 -2.25
N SER A 253 -17.91 -11.42 -1.90
CA SER A 253 -18.78 -12.16 -2.82
C SER A 253 -20.25 -11.83 -2.58
N GLY A 254 -21.10 -12.04 -3.58
CA GLY A 254 -22.53 -11.82 -3.43
C GLY A 254 -23.33 -12.63 -4.42
N THR A 255 -24.56 -12.95 -4.01
CA THR A 255 -25.57 -13.60 -4.86
C THR A 255 -26.81 -12.72 -4.97
N THR A 256 -27.51 -12.82 -6.09
CA THR A 256 -28.72 -12.07 -6.33
C THR A 256 -29.77 -12.93 -7.01
N PHE A 257 -31.02 -12.68 -6.66
CA PHE A 257 -32.19 -13.19 -7.37
C PHE A 257 -33.13 -12.04 -7.70
N GLY A 258 -33.74 -12.09 -8.89
CA GLY A 258 -34.76 -11.16 -9.32
C GLY A 258 -35.58 -11.72 -10.47
N ARG A 259 -36.86 -11.31 -10.55
CA ARG A 259 -37.74 -11.63 -11.69
C ARG A 259 -37.83 -10.43 -12.59
N THR A 260 -37.85 -10.62 -13.90
CA THR A 260 -37.88 -9.56 -14.92
C THR A 260 -39.12 -8.65 -14.82
N ASN A 261 -40.20 -9.13 -14.21
CA ASN A 261 -41.45 -8.40 -14.00
C ASN A 261 -41.59 -7.80 -12.58
N VAL A 262 -40.47 -7.70 -11.81
CA VAL A 262 -40.46 -7.11 -10.47
C VAL A 262 -39.37 -6.03 -10.40
N ILE A 263 -39.69 -4.87 -9.83
CA ILE A 263 -38.76 -3.77 -9.57
C ILE A 263 -37.81 -4.21 -8.47
N ALA A 264 -36.51 -4.16 -8.72
CA ALA A 264 -35.48 -4.50 -7.74
C ALA A 264 -35.50 -3.50 -6.57
N ASN A 265 -35.49 -4.04 -5.35
CA ASN A 265 -35.53 -3.25 -4.13
C ASN A 265 -34.17 -3.08 -3.44
N ARG A 266 -33.16 -3.81 -3.86
CA ARG A 266 -31.81 -3.67 -3.30
C ARG A 266 -30.74 -3.78 -4.36
N ALA A 267 -29.68 -2.94 -4.24
CA ALA A 267 -28.48 -3.04 -5.05
C ALA A 267 -27.26 -2.58 -4.24
N ILE A 268 -26.13 -3.24 -4.45
CA ILE A 268 -24.86 -2.94 -3.78
C ILE A 268 -23.77 -2.84 -4.83
N ALA A 269 -22.94 -1.81 -4.75
CA ALA A 269 -21.71 -1.70 -5.52
C ALA A 269 -20.53 -1.44 -4.60
N ARG A 270 -19.34 -1.90 -5.02
CA ARG A 270 -18.09 -1.67 -4.32
C ARG A 270 -17.00 -1.25 -5.28
N GLY A 271 -16.10 -0.45 -4.77
CA GLY A 271 -14.98 0.02 -5.56
C GLY A 271 -13.78 0.45 -4.75
N ASP A 272 -12.74 0.82 -5.46
CA ASP A 272 -11.57 1.50 -4.91
C ASP A 272 -11.59 2.99 -5.30
N LEU A 273 -10.79 3.76 -4.57
CA LEU A 273 -10.57 5.19 -4.78
C LEU A 273 -9.11 5.47 -4.51
N ARG A 274 -8.44 6.10 -5.48
CA ARG A 274 -7.04 6.48 -5.40
C ARG A 274 -6.87 7.96 -5.59
N THR A 275 -6.14 8.59 -4.69
CA THR A 275 -5.92 10.03 -4.64
C THR A 275 -4.46 10.33 -4.34
N ILE A 276 -3.99 11.53 -4.69
CA ILE A 276 -2.60 11.97 -4.51
C ILE A 276 -2.39 12.74 -3.19
N SER A 277 -3.46 13.12 -2.51
CA SER A 277 -3.39 13.83 -1.23
C SER A 277 -4.61 13.56 -0.36
N GLN A 278 -4.50 13.88 0.93
CA GLN A 278 -5.61 13.79 1.88
C GLN A 278 -6.71 14.82 1.58
N GLU A 279 -6.34 15.99 1.10
CA GLU A 279 -7.29 17.03 0.69
C GLU A 279 -8.13 16.57 -0.50
N GLN A 280 -7.50 15.94 -1.51
CA GLN A 280 -8.20 15.35 -2.63
C GLN A 280 -9.14 14.23 -2.16
N LEU A 281 -8.66 13.33 -1.29
CA LEU A 281 -9.47 12.26 -0.72
C LEU A 281 -10.72 12.79 -0.02
N ALA A 282 -10.55 13.76 0.89
CA ALA A 282 -11.65 14.35 1.64
C ALA A 282 -12.69 15.01 0.71
N ARG A 283 -12.24 15.77 -0.28
CA ARG A 283 -13.09 16.46 -1.23
C ARG A 283 -13.88 15.48 -2.13
N ILE A 284 -13.22 14.43 -2.62
CA ILE A 284 -13.87 13.43 -3.47
C ILE A 284 -14.89 12.60 -2.67
N ARG A 285 -14.55 12.19 -1.44
CA ARG A 285 -15.51 11.52 -0.55
C ARG A 285 -16.72 12.38 -0.24
N SER A 286 -16.52 13.68 -0.02
CA SER A 286 -17.63 14.63 0.14
C SER A 286 -18.51 14.69 -1.12
N GLY A 287 -17.91 14.84 -2.30
CA GLY A 287 -18.63 14.86 -3.57
C GLY A 287 -19.42 13.55 -3.82
N MET A 288 -18.82 12.40 -3.54
CA MET A 288 -19.53 11.11 -3.62
C MET A 288 -20.73 11.07 -2.66
N SER A 289 -20.54 11.53 -1.42
CA SER A 289 -21.62 11.59 -0.41
C SER A 289 -22.74 12.52 -0.82
N ASP A 290 -22.43 13.67 -1.41
CA ASP A 290 -23.41 14.65 -1.90
C ASP A 290 -24.23 14.08 -3.07
N ILE A 291 -23.60 13.32 -3.97
CA ILE A 291 -24.28 12.63 -5.06
C ILE A 291 -25.24 11.55 -4.54
N VAL A 292 -24.76 10.75 -3.55
CA VAL A 292 -25.55 9.71 -2.89
C VAL A 292 -26.74 10.30 -2.15
N GLY A 293 -26.56 11.48 -1.52
CA GLY A 293 -27.65 12.19 -0.83
C GLY A 293 -28.78 12.70 -1.70
N ARG A 294 -28.58 12.74 -3.04
CA ARG A 294 -29.60 13.18 -4.02
C ARG A 294 -30.45 12.01 -4.54
N SER A 295 -31.04 11.22 -3.63
CA SER A 295 -31.82 10.03 -4.00
C SER A 295 -33.10 10.38 -4.78
N LEU A 296 -33.42 9.53 -5.76
CA LEU A 296 -34.69 9.62 -6.50
C LEU A 296 -35.87 9.16 -5.63
N PRO A 297 -37.12 9.54 -5.97
CA PRO A 297 -38.30 9.14 -5.21
C PRO A 297 -38.39 7.64 -4.97
N HIS A 298 -38.76 7.25 -3.74
CA HIS A 298 -38.88 5.85 -3.28
C HIS A 298 -37.56 5.04 -3.30
N THR A 299 -36.43 5.75 -3.34
CA THR A 299 -35.11 5.14 -3.13
C THR A 299 -34.39 5.80 -1.94
N SER A 300 -33.44 5.09 -1.37
CA SER A 300 -32.45 5.61 -0.44
C SER A 300 -31.11 4.98 -0.73
N ALA A 301 -30.04 5.73 -0.48
CA ALA A 301 -28.69 5.23 -0.71
C ALA A 301 -27.77 5.62 0.45
N THR A 302 -26.81 4.77 0.74
CA THR A 302 -25.74 5.01 1.71
C THR A 302 -24.41 4.64 1.10
N ILE A 303 -23.38 5.44 1.37
CA ILE A 303 -22.00 5.13 0.99
C ILE A 303 -21.14 5.05 2.25
N GLU A 304 -20.36 3.98 2.34
CA GLU A 304 -19.39 3.75 3.40
C GLU A 304 -17.99 3.76 2.81
N PHE A 305 -17.07 4.47 3.45
CA PHE A 305 -15.67 4.50 3.04
C PHE A 305 -14.82 3.68 4.00
N ARG A 306 -13.84 2.99 3.45
CA ARG A 306 -12.86 2.23 4.22
C ARG A 306 -11.47 2.79 3.93
N ASP A 307 -10.77 3.20 4.98
CA ASP A 307 -9.40 3.66 4.85
C ASP A 307 -8.46 2.51 4.51
N GLY A 308 -7.50 2.82 3.66
CA GLY A 308 -6.38 1.99 3.27
C GLY A 308 -5.08 2.77 3.46
N TYR A 309 -4.15 2.60 2.55
CA TYR A 309 -2.91 3.35 2.57
C TYR A 309 -3.14 4.82 2.24
N PRO A 310 -2.58 5.76 3.03
CA PRO A 310 -2.65 7.18 2.70
C PRO A 310 -1.91 7.50 1.40
N ALA A 311 -2.09 8.71 0.89
CA ALA A 311 -1.28 9.22 -0.20
C ALA A 311 0.04 9.79 0.36
N MET A 312 1.16 9.53 -0.32
CA MET A 312 2.39 10.30 -0.19
C MET A 312 2.32 11.46 -1.17
N SER A 313 1.92 12.62 -0.69
CA SER A 313 1.77 13.81 -1.54
C SER A 313 3.12 14.28 -2.11
N PRO A 314 3.17 14.79 -3.35
CA PRO A 314 4.36 15.43 -3.88
C PRO A 314 4.65 16.73 -3.11
N ARG A 315 5.78 16.78 -2.41
CA ARG A 315 6.23 17.92 -1.62
C ARG A 315 7.58 18.39 -2.11
N ASP A 316 7.88 19.69 -2.04
CA ASP A 316 9.17 20.24 -2.44
C ASP A 316 10.35 19.55 -1.73
N ALA A 317 10.17 19.17 -0.46
CA ALA A 317 11.18 18.44 0.30
C ALA A 317 11.51 17.06 -0.31
N ASN A 318 10.53 16.36 -0.89
CA ASN A 318 10.75 15.06 -1.54
C ASN A 318 11.57 15.23 -2.83
N TYR A 319 11.29 16.30 -3.60
CA TYR A 319 12.06 16.62 -4.80
C TYR A 319 13.48 17.06 -4.45
N ALA A 320 13.66 17.88 -3.42
CA ALA A 320 14.99 18.29 -2.95
C ALA A 320 15.84 17.09 -2.51
N LEU A 321 15.23 16.10 -1.81
CA LEU A 321 15.91 14.87 -1.43
C LEU A 321 16.29 14.04 -2.67
N LEU A 322 15.41 13.98 -3.69
CA LEU A 322 15.73 13.31 -4.94
C LEU A 322 16.89 14.00 -5.69
N GLU A 323 16.94 15.33 -5.67
CA GLU A 323 18.06 16.09 -6.26
C GLU A 323 19.39 15.75 -5.57
N GLU A 324 19.42 15.69 -4.22
CA GLU A 324 20.59 15.23 -3.46
C GLU A 324 21.00 13.80 -3.88
N TYR A 325 20.04 12.88 -3.97
CA TYR A 325 20.29 11.50 -4.39
C TYR A 325 20.82 11.44 -5.83
N SER A 326 20.23 12.20 -6.76
CA SER A 326 20.63 12.26 -8.15
C SER A 326 22.05 12.82 -8.30
N ALA A 327 22.43 13.83 -7.49
CA ALA A 327 23.78 14.38 -7.48
C ALA A 327 24.82 13.31 -7.07
N VAL A 328 24.55 12.56 -6.00
CA VAL A 328 25.41 11.44 -5.57
C VAL A 328 25.51 10.35 -6.65
N SER A 329 24.40 10.02 -7.30
CA SER A 329 24.39 9.05 -8.41
C SER A 329 25.29 9.49 -9.57
N GLN A 330 25.25 10.76 -9.92
CA GLN A 330 26.11 11.34 -10.97
C GLN A 330 27.59 11.33 -10.57
N GLU A 331 27.92 11.70 -9.32
CA GLU A 331 29.28 11.65 -8.79
C GLU A 331 29.86 10.23 -8.85
N LEU A 332 29.02 9.20 -8.66
CA LEU A 332 29.40 7.79 -8.80
C LEU A 332 29.45 7.31 -10.27
N GLY A 333 29.12 8.16 -11.24
CA GLY A 333 29.09 7.80 -12.65
C GLY A 333 27.91 6.94 -13.08
N LEU A 334 26.84 6.91 -12.26
CA LEU A 334 25.63 6.11 -12.51
C LEU A 334 24.51 6.87 -13.24
N GLY A 335 24.75 8.16 -13.58
CA GLY A 335 23.78 9.01 -14.26
C GLY A 335 22.86 9.76 -13.30
N SER A 336 21.96 10.57 -13.88
CA SER A 336 20.94 11.32 -13.12
C SER A 336 19.75 10.42 -12.80
N VAL A 337 19.06 10.73 -11.69
CA VAL A 337 17.83 10.04 -11.29
C VAL A 337 16.67 11.02 -11.41
N GLY A 338 15.69 10.71 -12.25
CA GLY A 338 14.49 11.53 -12.47
C GLY A 338 13.40 11.28 -11.42
N ALA A 339 12.43 12.22 -11.32
CA ALA A 339 11.22 12.00 -10.53
C ALA A 339 10.23 11.11 -11.30
N LEU A 340 9.78 10.03 -10.68
CA LEU A 340 8.77 9.15 -11.27
C LEU A 340 7.40 9.82 -11.24
N ASP A 341 6.65 9.70 -12.34
CA ASP A 341 5.24 10.10 -12.37
C ASP A 341 4.45 9.35 -11.28
N PRO A 342 3.78 10.07 -10.36
CA PRO A 342 2.98 9.45 -9.31
C PRO A 342 1.88 8.50 -9.82
N GLY A 343 1.40 8.73 -11.04
CA GLY A 343 0.43 7.87 -11.71
C GLY A 343 0.92 6.43 -11.93
N LEU A 344 2.24 6.23 -11.99
CA LEU A 344 2.87 4.92 -12.19
C LEU A 344 3.11 4.15 -10.88
N ARG A 345 2.84 4.77 -9.70
CA ARG A 345 3.02 4.11 -8.39
C ARG A 345 1.70 3.93 -7.66
N GLY A 346 1.53 2.73 -7.11
CA GLY A 346 0.51 2.43 -6.13
C GLY A 346 0.88 2.91 -4.73
N ALA A 347 0.02 2.62 -3.77
CA ALA A 347 0.26 2.84 -2.36
C ALA A 347 1.42 2.00 -1.84
N GLY A 348 1.94 2.29 -0.65
CA GLY A 348 2.98 1.54 0.04
C GLY A 348 3.34 2.19 1.37
N ASP A 349 4.12 1.49 2.16
CA ASP A 349 4.41 1.83 3.55
C ASP A 349 5.02 3.23 3.75
N ILE A 350 5.84 3.71 2.80
CA ILE A 350 6.42 5.07 2.84
C ILE A 350 5.35 6.17 2.97
N ALA A 351 4.12 5.93 2.57
CA ALA A 351 3.05 6.91 2.65
C ALA A 351 2.56 7.22 4.08
N PHE A 352 2.98 6.43 5.07
CA PHE A 352 2.73 6.71 6.49
C PHE A 352 3.78 7.63 7.12
N SER A 353 4.79 8.09 6.34
CA SER A 353 5.86 8.95 6.79
C SER A 353 5.58 10.45 6.67
#